data_932de592d6f9f4229ecbab9fb602ff24
#
_entry.id   932de592d6f9f4229ecbab9fb602ff24
#
_cell.length_a   1.000
_cell.length_b   1.000
_cell.length_c   1.000
_cell.angle_alpha   90.00
_cell.angle_beta   90.00
_cell.angle_gamma   90.00
#
_symmetry.space_group_name_H-M   'P 1'
#
loop_
_entity.id
_entity.type
_entity.pdbx_description
1 polymer ?
#
loop_
_entity_poly.entity_id
_entity_poly.type
_entity_poly.pdbx_seq_one_letter_code
_entity_poly.pdbx_strand_id
1 'polypeptide(L)'
;MDNRDINWKKYVSYFKFWFLAILLLAVLFAVLLAVHGRGSTAERTNQECDTQERVFDYADVLTGEQEEALRVLIAEKEKRTACDIVLVTLNESLADYAAVYEDELGYLTPDRYTMVYADNFYDEHKFGYDRPYGDGVLLLDNWYREADGGVYSWLSTCGRAKERFSSSMSDALLTEALANVDQDPYGAYVKYVNLFAEMMTE
;
A
#
# COMPACT_ATOMS: atom_id res chain seq x y z
N MET A 1 -70.05 -19.21 10.70
CA MET A 1 -68.62 -18.83 10.56
C MET A 1 -68.31 -18.74 9.09
N ASP A 2 -68.16 -17.52 8.62
CA ASP A 2 -68.09 -17.14 7.22
C ASP A 2 -66.73 -17.52 6.63
N ASN A 3 -66.72 -18.51 5.73
CA ASN A 3 -65.52 -18.98 5.06
C ASN A 3 -65.26 -18.04 3.89
N ARG A 4 -64.57 -16.90 4.17
CA ARG A 4 -64.16 -15.97 3.13
C ARG A 4 -63.17 -16.70 2.22
N ASP A 5 -63.60 -17.00 1.00
CA ASP A 5 -62.76 -17.56 -0.07
C ASP A 5 -61.55 -16.66 -0.30
N ILE A 6 -60.42 -17.05 0.26
CA ILE A 6 -59.15 -16.41 0.04
C ILE A 6 -58.76 -16.62 -1.43
N ASN A 7 -58.78 -15.55 -2.22
CA ASN A 7 -58.42 -15.61 -3.64
C ASN A 7 -56.91 -15.81 -3.83
N TRP A 8 -56.46 -17.05 -3.66
CA TRP A 8 -55.06 -17.45 -3.77
C TRP A 8 -54.35 -16.97 -5.05
N LYS A 9 -55.09 -16.85 -6.18
CA LYS A 9 -54.54 -16.37 -7.45
C LYS A 9 -54.02 -14.93 -7.36
N LYS A 10 -54.69 -14.09 -6.57
CA LYS A 10 -54.30 -12.70 -6.36
C LYS A 10 -53.05 -12.62 -5.48
N TYR A 11 -52.95 -13.43 -4.46
CA TYR A 11 -51.75 -13.51 -3.58
C TYR A 11 -50.51 -14.07 -4.31
N VAL A 12 -50.68 -15.13 -5.12
CA VAL A 12 -49.61 -15.71 -5.93
C VAL A 12 -49.08 -14.72 -6.97
N SER A 13 -49.91 -13.84 -7.52
CA SER A 13 -49.47 -12.78 -8.43
C SER A 13 -48.61 -11.73 -7.72
N TYR A 14 -48.95 -11.32 -6.50
CA TYR A 14 -48.14 -10.41 -5.68
C TYR A 14 -46.81 -11.08 -5.27
N PHE A 15 -46.84 -12.35 -4.86
CA PHE A 15 -45.65 -13.11 -4.51
C PHE A 15 -44.67 -13.28 -5.67
N LYS A 16 -45.15 -13.44 -6.90
CA LYS A 16 -44.27 -13.51 -8.08
C LYS A 16 -43.44 -12.27 -8.28
N PHE A 17 -44.02 -11.08 -8.10
CA PHE A 17 -43.27 -9.82 -8.19
C PHE A 17 -42.23 -9.66 -7.07
N TRP A 18 -42.60 -10.05 -5.86
CA TRP A 18 -41.66 -10.02 -4.72
C TRP A 18 -40.53 -11.04 -4.89
N PHE A 19 -40.80 -12.25 -5.35
CA PHE A 19 -39.78 -13.24 -5.65
C PHE A 19 -38.85 -12.77 -6.78
N LEU A 20 -39.38 -12.13 -7.81
CA LEU A 20 -38.57 -11.59 -8.89
C LEU A 20 -37.69 -10.43 -8.41
N ALA A 21 -38.20 -9.56 -7.54
CA ALA A 21 -37.43 -8.47 -6.95
C ALA A 21 -36.32 -8.98 -6.03
N ILE A 22 -36.59 -9.99 -5.19
CA ILE A 22 -35.58 -10.62 -4.32
C ILE A 22 -34.53 -11.34 -5.15
N LEU A 23 -34.92 -12.05 -6.21
CA LEU A 23 -34.00 -12.72 -7.12
C LEU A 23 -33.07 -11.71 -7.82
N LEU A 24 -33.63 -10.60 -8.33
CA LEU A 24 -32.85 -9.52 -8.94
C LEU A 24 -31.88 -8.88 -7.95
N LEU A 25 -32.31 -8.64 -6.70
CA LEU A 25 -31.43 -8.14 -5.62
C LEU A 25 -30.32 -9.14 -5.28
N ALA A 26 -30.63 -10.43 -5.21
CA ALA A 26 -29.65 -11.48 -4.94
C ALA A 26 -28.63 -11.61 -6.09
N VAL A 27 -29.07 -11.52 -7.35
CA VAL A 27 -28.19 -11.51 -8.52
C VAL A 27 -27.33 -10.25 -8.54
N LEU A 28 -27.91 -9.07 -8.27
CA LEU A 28 -27.16 -7.82 -8.17
C LEU A 28 -26.10 -7.88 -7.06
N PHE A 29 -26.46 -8.43 -5.90
CA PHE A 29 -25.54 -8.63 -4.78
C PHE A 29 -24.43 -9.64 -5.12
N ALA A 30 -24.76 -10.74 -5.80
CA ALA A 30 -23.79 -11.71 -6.28
C ALA A 30 -22.84 -11.11 -7.34
N VAL A 31 -23.34 -10.26 -8.24
CA VAL A 31 -22.52 -9.53 -9.21
C VAL A 31 -21.63 -8.51 -8.50
N LEU A 32 -22.15 -7.78 -7.52
CA LEU A 32 -21.35 -6.86 -6.70
C LEU A 32 -20.24 -7.60 -5.94
N LEU A 33 -20.53 -8.74 -5.32
CA LEU A 33 -19.52 -9.58 -4.68
C LEU A 33 -18.50 -10.12 -5.69
N ALA A 34 -18.93 -10.52 -6.90
CA ALA A 34 -18.03 -11.02 -7.94
C ALA A 34 -17.14 -9.92 -8.54
N VAL A 35 -17.63 -8.68 -8.60
CA VAL A 35 -16.85 -7.52 -9.08
C VAL A 35 -15.89 -7.02 -7.99
N HIS A 36 -16.32 -6.97 -6.73
CA HIS A 36 -15.45 -6.60 -5.60
C HIS A 36 -14.51 -7.74 -5.15
N GLY A 37 -14.85 -8.98 -5.43
CA GLY A 37 -14.03 -10.17 -5.10
C GLY A 37 -13.02 -10.58 -6.18
N ARG A 38 -12.93 -9.84 -7.29
CA ARG A 38 -11.92 -10.07 -8.35
C ARG A 38 -10.62 -9.28 -8.14
N GLY A 39 -10.23 -9.06 -6.89
CA GLY A 39 -8.83 -8.89 -6.60
C GLY A 39 -8.16 -10.24 -6.78
N SER A 40 -7.33 -10.40 -7.80
CA SER A 40 -6.44 -11.56 -7.92
C SER A 40 -5.65 -11.62 -6.61
N THR A 41 -5.95 -12.58 -5.74
CA THR A 41 -5.10 -12.87 -4.59
C THR A 41 -3.90 -13.63 -5.13
N ALA A 42 -2.96 -12.90 -5.72
CA ALA A 42 -1.70 -13.49 -6.11
C ALA A 42 -0.98 -13.94 -4.83
N GLU A 43 -0.53 -15.17 -4.81
CA GLU A 43 0.35 -15.63 -3.73
C GLU A 43 1.76 -15.08 -3.97
N ARG A 44 2.44 -14.71 -2.88
CA ARG A 44 3.84 -14.31 -2.93
C ARG A 44 4.70 -15.50 -3.39
N THR A 45 5.53 -15.27 -4.40
CA THR A 45 6.43 -16.30 -4.95
C THR A 45 7.89 -16.10 -4.58
N ASN A 46 8.28 -14.89 -4.14
CA ASN A 46 9.63 -14.63 -3.65
C ASN A 46 9.91 -15.37 -2.33
N GLN A 47 10.80 -16.37 -2.37
CA GLN A 47 11.22 -17.16 -1.22
C GLN A 47 12.60 -16.71 -0.68
N GLU A 48 13.27 -15.78 -1.34
CA GLU A 48 14.61 -15.31 -0.98
C GLU A 48 14.60 -14.03 -0.14
N CYS A 49 13.43 -13.38 0.02
CA CYS A 49 13.29 -12.26 0.93
C CYS A 49 13.60 -12.73 2.35
N ASP A 50 14.57 -12.08 3.01
CA ASP A 50 15.10 -12.51 4.30
C ASP A 50 14.21 -12.15 5.48
N THR A 51 13.18 -11.33 5.25
CA THR A 51 12.26 -10.87 6.29
C THR A 51 10.80 -10.89 5.84
N GLN A 52 9.90 -11.10 6.80
CA GLN A 52 8.45 -10.91 6.64
C GLN A 52 7.99 -9.53 7.13
N GLU A 53 8.90 -8.76 7.77
CA GLU A 53 8.61 -7.42 8.25
C GLU A 53 8.39 -6.45 7.09
N ARG A 54 7.48 -5.50 7.28
CA ARG A 54 7.12 -4.45 6.31
C ARG A 54 7.09 -3.06 6.92
N VAL A 55 7.16 -2.96 8.25
CA VAL A 55 7.13 -1.70 8.98
C VAL A 55 8.36 -1.62 9.87
N PHE A 56 9.35 -0.86 9.43
CA PHE A 56 10.61 -0.64 10.13
C PHE A 56 10.61 0.77 10.72
N ASP A 57 10.04 0.92 11.91
CA ASP A 57 9.93 2.22 12.59
C ASP A 57 11.16 2.50 13.47
N TYR A 58 12.29 2.80 12.84
CA TYR A 58 13.52 3.15 13.57
C TYR A 58 13.49 4.57 14.15
N ALA A 59 12.60 5.44 13.65
CA ALA A 59 12.41 6.77 14.22
C ALA A 59 11.55 6.77 15.49
N ASP A 60 10.91 5.63 15.84
CA ASP A 60 10.00 5.46 16.99
C ASP A 60 8.86 6.50 16.99
N VAL A 61 8.28 6.73 15.80
CA VAL A 61 7.17 7.68 15.59
C VAL A 61 5.80 7.02 15.63
N LEU A 62 5.75 5.70 15.68
CA LEU A 62 4.53 4.91 15.79
C LEU A 62 4.44 4.21 17.14
N THR A 63 3.22 3.92 17.57
CA THR A 63 3.01 2.98 18.68
C THR A 63 2.99 1.55 18.15
N GLY A 64 3.30 0.55 19.00
CA GLY A 64 3.25 -0.85 18.60
C GLY A 64 1.87 -1.31 18.07
N GLU A 65 0.75 -0.69 18.54
CA GLU A 65 -0.59 -0.95 18.00
C GLU A 65 -0.75 -0.38 16.57
N GLN A 66 -0.17 0.78 16.30
CA GLN A 66 -0.17 1.41 14.98
C GLN A 66 0.69 0.65 13.98
N GLU A 67 1.87 0.19 14.39
CA GLU A 67 2.71 -0.67 13.57
C GLU A 67 1.97 -1.97 13.18
N GLU A 68 1.33 -2.64 14.14
CA GLU A 68 0.58 -3.87 13.87
C GLU A 68 -0.61 -3.60 12.93
N ALA A 69 -1.31 -2.50 13.11
CA ALA A 69 -2.40 -2.10 12.21
C ALA A 69 -1.89 -1.84 10.78
N LEU A 70 -0.71 -1.21 10.63
CA LEU A 70 -0.06 -1.01 9.33
C LEU A 70 0.37 -2.33 8.70
N ARG A 71 0.96 -3.27 9.47
CA ARG A 71 1.31 -4.62 8.96
C ARG A 71 0.09 -5.35 8.39
N VAL A 72 -1.03 -5.29 9.08
CA VAL A 72 -2.29 -5.89 8.61
C VAL A 72 -2.77 -5.23 7.33
N LEU A 73 -2.78 -3.89 7.27
CA LEU A 73 -3.18 -3.14 6.09
C LEU A 73 -2.26 -3.45 4.89
N ILE A 74 -0.94 -3.41 5.11
CA ILE A 74 0.06 -3.72 4.08
C ILE A 74 -0.17 -5.13 3.53
N ALA A 75 -0.32 -6.14 4.39
CA ALA A 75 -0.55 -7.52 3.96
C ALA A 75 -1.83 -7.68 3.11
N GLU A 76 -2.88 -6.89 3.38
CA GLU A 76 -4.08 -6.83 2.54
C GLU A 76 -3.78 -6.24 1.16
N LYS A 77 -3.08 -5.10 1.14
CA LYS A 77 -2.79 -4.37 -0.11
C LYS A 77 -1.77 -5.10 -0.98
N GLU A 78 -0.75 -5.72 -0.38
CA GLU A 78 0.20 -6.57 -1.10
C GLU A 78 -0.50 -7.69 -1.88
N LYS A 79 -1.45 -8.39 -1.26
CA LYS A 79 -2.24 -9.43 -1.95
C LYS A 79 -3.07 -8.88 -3.11
N ARG A 80 -3.55 -7.65 -2.99
CA ARG A 80 -4.36 -6.99 -4.02
C ARG A 80 -3.52 -6.49 -5.18
N THR A 81 -2.36 -5.91 -4.90
CA THR A 81 -1.47 -5.30 -5.90
C THR A 81 -0.47 -6.30 -6.48
N ALA A 82 -0.21 -7.40 -5.78
CA ALA A 82 0.91 -8.31 -6.00
C ALA A 82 2.25 -7.55 -6.07
N CYS A 83 2.45 -6.61 -5.15
CA CYS A 83 3.67 -5.84 -4.95
C CYS A 83 3.99 -5.82 -3.46
N ASP A 84 5.27 -5.87 -3.10
CA ASP A 84 5.71 -5.57 -1.75
C ASP A 84 5.48 -4.10 -1.44
N ILE A 85 5.02 -3.82 -0.22
CA ILE A 85 4.82 -2.46 0.28
C ILE A 85 5.58 -2.34 1.60
N VAL A 86 6.66 -1.57 1.58
CA VAL A 86 7.56 -1.43 2.73
C VAL A 86 7.54 0.01 3.23
N LEU A 87 7.55 0.17 4.55
CA LEU A 87 7.73 1.44 5.24
C LEU A 87 8.99 1.37 6.11
N VAL A 88 9.86 2.34 5.94
CA VAL A 88 11.04 2.55 6.79
C VAL A 88 11.01 3.99 7.30
N THR A 89 11.10 4.17 8.60
CA THR A 89 11.30 5.49 9.19
C THR A 89 12.68 5.56 9.83
N LEU A 90 13.35 6.70 9.70
CA LEU A 90 14.64 6.97 10.32
C LEU A 90 14.63 8.35 11.01
N ASN A 91 15.57 8.55 11.93
CA ASN A 91 15.86 9.86 12.50
C ASN A 91 17.37 10.03 12.70
N GLU A 92 18.12 9.87 11.61
CA GLU A 92 19.58 9.97 11.63
C GLU A 92 20.14 10.56 10.32
N SER A 93 21.31 11.17 10.39
CA SER A 93 22.01 11.64 9.18
C SER A 93 22.45 10.46 8.32
N LEU A 94 22.17 10.52 7.05
CA LEU A 94 22.59 9.53 6.05
C LEU A 94 23.84 9.97 5.28
N ALA A 95 24.48 11.10 5.65
CA ALA A 95 25.63 11.65 4.95
C ALA A 95 26.81 10.67 4.90
N ASP A 96 27.18 10.08 6.04
CA ASP A 96 28.29 9.13 6.11
C ASP A 96 27.98 7.83 5.34
N TYR A 97 26.72 7.39 5.37
CA TYR A 97 26.28 6.24 4.60
C TYR A 97 26.37 6.52 3.09
N ALA A 98 25.88 7.66 2.65
CA ALA A 98 25.86 8.05 1.24
C ALA A 98 27.27 8.31 0.68
N ALA A 99 28.19 8.85 1.52
CA ALA A 99 29.56 9.14 1.11
C ALA A 99 30.33 7.91 0.56
N VAL A 100 29.97 6.70 1.00
CA VAL A 100 30.57 5.46 0.50
C VAL A 100 30.28 5.23 -0.99
N TYR A 101 29.17 5.79 -1.48
CA TYR A 101 28.68 5.61 -2.86
C TYR A 101 29.05 6.78 -3.79
N GLU A 102 29.71 7.83 -3.29
CA GLU A 102 30.06 9.00 -4.12
C GLU A 102 31.07 8.67 -5.24
N ASP A 103 31.91 7.68 -5.06
CA ASP A 103 32.83 7.22 -6.11
C ASP A 103 32.09 6.67 -7.35
N GLU A 104 30.91 6.06 -7.15
CA GLU A 104 30.11 5.47 -8.22
C GLU A 104 29.04 6.45 -8.74
N LEU A 105 28.42 7.21 -7.86
CA LEU A 105 27.26 8.05 -8.15
C LEU A 105 27.59 9.53 -8.35
N GLY A 106 28.84 9.94 -8.03
CA GLY A 106 29.26 11.34 -7.99
C GLY A 106 28.76 12.03 -6.73
N TYR A 107 28.95 13.36 -6.66
CA TYR A 107 28.52 14.14 -5.50
C TYR A 107 27.02 13.98 -5.24
N LEU A 108 26.68 13.64 -4.01
CA LEU A 108 25.31 13.44 -3.56
C LEU A 108 24.85 14.62 -2.70
N THR A 109 23.61 15.05 -2.95
CA THR A 109 22.90 16.05 -2.14
C THR A 109 22.03 15.35 -1.08
N PRO A 110 21.64 16.03 0.01
CA PRO A 110 20.87 15.42 1.09
C PRO A 110 19.57 14.69 0.66
N ASP A 111 18.89 15.22 -0.34
CA ASP A 111 17.71 14.57 -0.94
C ASP A 111 18.04 13.23 -1.61
N ARG A 112 19.27 13.04 -2.06
CA ARG A 112 19.76 11.80 -2.66
C ARG A 112 20.30 10.80 -1.65
N TYR A 113 20.62 11.22 -0.42
CA TYR A 113 21.04 10.29 0.63
C TYR A 113 19.92 9.29 0.95
N THR A 114 18.67 9.79 1.07
CA THR A 114 17.49 8.94 1.29
C THR A 114 17.24 8.00 0.12
N MET A 115 17.49 8.44 -1.12
CA MET A 115 17.42 7.58 -2.29
C MET A 115 18.38 6.40 -2.18
N VAL A 116 19.66 6.67 -1.95
CA VAL A 116 20.68 5.61 -1.89
C VAL A 116 20.37 4.61 -0.77
N TYR A 117 19.96 5.12 0.40
CA TYR A 117 19.61 4.24 1.51
C TYR A 117 18.37 3.39 1.19
N ALA A 118 17.32 3.98 0.66
CA ALA A 118 16.07 3.29 0.36
C ALA A 118 16.25 2.18 -0.69
N ASP A 119 16.99 2.50 -1.76
CA ASP A 119 17.26 1.54 -2.84
C ASP A 119 18.11 0.37 -2.32
N ASN A 120 19.17 0.66 -1.56
CA ASN A 120 20.00 -0.38 -0.95
C ASN A 120 19.24 -1.22 0.08
N PHE A 121 18.41 -0.60 0.93
CA PHE A 121 17.61 -1.33 1.90
C PHE A 121 16.63 -2.30 1.22
N TYR A 122 16.04 -1.89 0.10
CA TYR A 122 15.19 -2.75 -0.70
C TYR A 122 15.97 -3.97 -1.24
N ASP A 123 17.16 -3.72 -1.76
CA ASP A 123 18.01 -4.74 -2.37
C ASP A 123 18.65 -5.68 -1.33
N GLU A 124 19.13 -5.15 -0.21
CA GLU A 124 19.73 -5.94 0.87
C GLU A 124 18.76 -6.98 1.43
N HIS A 125 17.50 -6.60 1.61
CA HIS A 125 16.44 -7.52 2.07
C HIS A 125 15.83 -8.35 0.96
N LYS A 126 16.25 -8.17 -0.29
CA LYS A 126 15.71 -8.86 -1.47
C LYS A 126 14.19 -8.76 -1.59
N PHE A 127 13.65 -7.57 -1.28
CA PHE A 127 12.22 -7.33 -1.44
C PHE A 127 11.77 -7.54 -2.88
N GLY A 128 10.48 -7.80 -3.04
CA GLY A 128 9.81 -8.06 -4.31
C GLY A 128 8.80 -9.19 -4.13
N TYR A 129 7.58 -8.97 -4.55
CA TYR A 129 6.48 -9.90 -4.33
C TYR A 129 6.63 -11.19 -5.12
N ASP A 130 7.13 -11.07 -6.35
CA ASP A 130 7.28 -12.15 -7.32
C ASP A 130 8.66 -12.83 -7.27
N ARG A 131 9.72 -12.07 -7.04
CA ARG A 131 11.11 -12.51 -7.03
C ARG A 131 11.99 -11.50 -6.26
N PRO A 132 13.23 -11.86 -5.89
CA PRO A 132 14.19 -10.90 -5.37
C PRO A 132 14.33 -9.69 -6.30
N TYR A 133 14.37 -8.48 -5.74
CA TYR A 133 14.44 -7.21 -6.46
C TYR A 133 13.27 -6.98 -7.44
N GLY A 134 12.15 -7.67 -7.20
CA GLY A 134 10.98 -7.69 -8.08
C GLY A 134 9.96 -6.61 -7.75
N ASP A 135 8.67 -6.98 -7.92
CA ASP A 135 7.56 -6.05 -7.83
C ASP A 135 7.36 -5.50 -6.41
N GLY A 136 7.52 -4.19 -6.25
CA GLY A 136 7.30 -3.56 -4.95
C GLY A 136 7.64 -2.08 -4.87
N VAL A 137 7.39 -1.54 -3.69
CA VAL A 137 7.64 -0.15 -3.31
C VAL A 137 8.17 -0.08 -1.89
N LEU A 138 9.09 0.83 -1.64
CA LEU A 138 9.56 1.19 -0.31
C LEU A 138 9.46 2.71 -0.12
N LEU A 139 8.77 3.14 0.93
CA LEU A 139 8.83 4.50 1.44
C LEU A 139 9.88 4.55 2.53
N LEU A 140 10.92 5.35 2.33
CA LEU A 140 11.80 5.83 3.38
C LEU A 140 11.38 7.23 3.79
N ASP A 141 11.07 7.42 5.08
CA ASP A 141 10.76 8.72 5.67
C ASP A 141 11.79 9.02 6.77
N ASN A 142 12.74 9.91 6.46
CA ASN A 142 13.81 10.25 7.41
C ASN A 142 13.48 11.56 8.14
N TRP A 143 13.19 11.47 9.42
CA TRP A 143 12.83 12.58 10.30
C TRP A 143 14.03 13.46 10.70
N TYR A 144 15.23 13.04 10.35
CA TYR A 144 16.44 13.82 10.62
C TYR A 144 16.44 15.10 9.79
N ARG A 145 16.74 16.20 10.46
CA ARG A 145 16.91 17.50 9.80
C ARG A 145 18.36 17.67 9.39
N GLU A 146 18.60 17.65 8.09
CA GLU A 146 19.94 17.82 7.52
C GLU A 146 20.48 19.25 7.71
N ALA A 147 21.76 19.44 7.41
CA ALA A 147 22.48 20.71 7.63
C ALA A 147 21.91 21.89 6.82
N ASP A 148 21.23 21.61 5.72
CA ASP A 148 20.52 22.61 4.90
C ASP A 148 19.13 22.97 5.47
N GLY A 149 18.71 22.30 6.57
CA GLY A 149 17.45 22.49 7.23
C GLY A 149 16.30 21.65 6.65
N GLY A 150 16.57 20.83 5.61
CA GLY A 150 15.58 19.93 4.99
C GLY A 150 15.37 18.66 5.81
N VAL A 151 14.18 18.07 5.59
CA VAL A 151 13.82 16.70 5.99
C VAL A 151 13.44 15.98 4.70
N TYR A 152 13.94 14.79 4.49
CA TYR A 152 13.86 14.13 3.19
C TYR A 152 13.25 12.75 3.27
N SER A 153 12.39 12.46 2.33
CA SER A 153 11.75 11.16 2.14
C SER A 153 11.98 10.69 0.72
N TRP A 154 12.01 9.38 0.52
CA TRP A 154 12.18 8.78 -0.81
C TRP A 154 11.24 7.62 -1.04
N LEU A 155 10.75 7.49 -2.28
CA LEU A 155 9.94 6.36 -2.74
C LEU A 155 10.76 5.54 -3.74
N SER A 156 11.30 4.42 -3.28
CA SER A 156 11.93 3.42 -4.14
C SER A 156 10.86 2.54 -4.78
N THR A 157 10.90 2.39 -6.10
CA THR A 157 9.95 1.56 -6.85
C THR A 157 10.67 0.53 -7.69
N CYS A 158 10.21 -0.72 -7.66
CA CYS A 158 10.81 -1.84 -8.38
C CYS A 158 9.78 -2.61 -9.20
N GLY A 159 10.23 -3.31 -10.25
CA GLY A 159 9.39 -4.13 -11.10
C GLY A 159 8.21 -3.34 -11.69
N ARG A 160 7.00 -3.89 -11.58
CA ARG A 160 5.78 -3.26 -12.10
C ARG A 160 5.47 -1.90 -11.48
N ALA A 161 5.84 -1.69 -10.21
CA ALA A 161 5.69 -0.38 -9.62
C ALA A 161 6.54 0.66 -10.35
N LYS A 162 7.78 0.34 -10.71
CA LYS A 162 8.66 1.21 -11.48
C LYS A 162 8.14 1.48 -12.90
N GLU A 163 7.51 0.49 -13.53
CA GLU A 163 6.90 0.66 -14.85
C GLU A 163 5.65 1.55 -14.81
N ARG A 164 4.91 1.47 -13.71
CA ARG A 164 3.66 2.22 -13.51
C ARG A 164 3.88 3.65 -13.06
N PHE A 165 4.85 3.88 -12.18
CA PHE A 165 5.10 5.18 -11.57
C PHE A 165 6.14 5.97 -12.35
N SER A 166 5.72 7.12 -12.90
CA SER A 166 6.66 8.16 -13.31
C SER A 166 7.19 8.92 -12.10
N SER A 167 8.31 9.64 -12.25
CA SER A 167 8.84 10.50 -11.17
C SER A 167 7.78 11.47 -10.63
N SER A 168 6.98 12.08 -11.52
CA SER A 168 5.91 13.00 -11.10
C SER A 168 4.78 12.31 -10.33
N MET A 169 4.50 11.03 -10.58
CA MET A 169 3.52 10.25 -9.81
C MET A 169 4.08 9.89 -8.43
N SER A 170 5.35 9.54 -8.35
CA SER A 170 6.03 9.30 -7.07
C SER A 170 6.03 10.55 -6.20
N ASP A 171 6.38 11.71 -6.78
CA ASP A 171 6.38 13.00 -6.09
C ASP A 171 4.97 13.39 -5.62
N ALA A 172 3.94 13.16 -6.45
CA ALA A 172 2.56 13.43 -6.08
C ALA A 172 2.09 12.53 -4.93
N LEU A 173 2.43 11.24 -4.97
CA LEU A 173 2.12 10.30 -3.90
C LEU A 173 2.78 10.73 -2.59
N LEU A 174 4.08 11.03 -2.61
CA LEU A 174 4.82 11.49 -1.42
C LEU A 174 4.21 12.78 -0.86
N THR A 175 3.99 13.77 -1.73
CA THR A 175 3.42 15.07 -1.33
C THR A 175 2.05 14.89 -0.68
N GLU A 176 1.21 14.05 -1.25
CA GLU A 176 -0.14 13.84 -0.74
C GLU A 176 -0.16 12.97 0.52
N ALA A 177 0.63 11.90 0.57
CA ALA A 177 0.67 11.00 1.71
C ALA A 177 1.26 11.70 2.95
N LEU A 178 2.39 12.38 2.78
CA LEU A 178 3.17 12.98 3.87
C LEU A 178 2.76 14.42 4.23
N ALA A 179 1.69 14.96 3.63
CA ALA A 179 1.27 16.35 3.84
C ALA A 179 1.11 16.76 5.32
N ASN A 180 0.76 15.84 6.20
CA ASN A 180 0.56 16.08 7.65
C ASN A 180 1.37 15.10 8.51
N VAL A 181 2.47 14.55 8.01
CA VAL A 181 3.23 13.51 8.70
C VAL A 181 3.74 13.97 10.07
N ASP A 182 4.15 15.22 10.21
CA ASP A 182 4.60 15.81 11.49
C ASP A 182 3.52 15.79 12.59
N GLN A 183 2.23 15.76 12.22
CA GLN A 183 1.10 15.84 13.15
C GLN A 183 0.43 14.48 13.36
N ASP A 184 0.40 13.66 12.32
CA ASP A 184 -0.23 12.34 12.31
C ASP A 184 0.59 11.37 11.43
N PRO A 185 1.73 10.85 11.93
CA PRO A 185 2.55 9.90 11.18
C PRO A 185 1.78 8.66 10.76
N TYR A 186 0.98 8.10 11.67
CA TYR A 186 0.18 6.91 11.37
C TYR A 186 -0.80 7.13 10.23
N GLY A 187 -1.57 8.22 10.28
CA GLY A 187 -2.51 8.59 9.21
C GLY A 187 -1.81 8.83 7.88
N ALA A 188 -0.62 9.43 7.88
CA ALA A 188 0.20 9.64 6.70
C ALA A 188 0.64 8.30 6.06
N TYR A 189 1.12 7.34 6.86
CA TYR A 189 1.55 6.04 6.35
C TYR A 189 0.39 5.15 5.92
N VAL A 190 -0.75 5.20 6.60
CA VAL A 190 -2.00 4.58 6.12
C VAL A 190 -2.40 5.15 4.76
N LYS A 191 -2.28 6.46 4.58
CA LYS A 191 -2.57 7.13 3.31
C LYS A 191 -1.61 6.71 2.20
N TYR A 192 -0.31 6.63 2.50
CA TYR A 192 0.71 6.11 1.58
C TYR A 192 0.32 4.72 1.03
N VAL A 193 0.04 3.77 1.93
CA VAL A 193 -0.30 2.39 1.57
C VAL A 193 -1.56 2.33 0.70
N ASN A 194 -2.59 3.13 1.03
CA ASN A 194 -3.83 3.15 0.27
C ASN A 194 -3.66 3.80 -1.11
N LEU A 195 -3.00 4.95 -1.20
CA LEU A 195 -2.75 5.65 -2.47
C LEU A 195 -1.92 4.78 -3.42
N PHE A 196 -0.84 4.15 -2.92
CA PHE A 196 -0.06 3.23 -3.73
C PHE A 196 -0.93 2.10 -4.28
N ALA A 197 -1.74 1.46 -3.44
CA ALA A 197 -2.59 0.36 -3.86
C ALA A 197 -3.67 0.79 -4.87
N GLU A 198 -4.23 1.98 -4.74
CA GLU A 198 -5.17 2.56 -5.72
C GLU A 198 -4.47 2.78 -7.06
N MET A 199 -3.34 3.47 -7.06
CA MET A 199 -2.56 3.78 -8.27
C MET A 199 -2.07 2.53 -9.00
N MET A 200 -1.82 1.43 -8.29
CA MET A 200 -1.43 0.14 -8.91
C MET A 200 -2.61 -0.61 -9.53
N THR A 201 -3.85 -0.30 -9.16
CA THR A 201 -5.04 -1.05 -9.59
C THR A 201 -5.93 -0.31 -10.59
N GLU A 202 -5.70 0.98 -10.84
CA GLU A 202 -6.31 1.76 -11.92
C GLU A 202 -5.67 1.45 -13.27
#